data_62b490089a2b2240a933c63f5cbee880
#
_entry.id   62b490089a2b2240a933c63f5cbee880
#
_cell.length_a   1.000
_cell.length_b   1.000
_cell.length_c   1.000
_cell.angle_alpha   90.00
_cell.angle_beta   90.00
_cell.angle_gamma   90.00
#
_symmetry.space_group_name_H-M   'P 1'
#
loop_
_entity.id
_entity.type
_entity.pdbx_description
1 polymer ?
#
loop_
_entity_poly.entity_id
_entity_poly.type
_entity_poly.pdbx_seq_one_letter_code
_entity_poly.pdbx_strand_id
1 'polypeptide(L)'
;MKTFRLMSTLFFLFVLCLGIHAQQRLLGGDISLLPSYEEAGTVYRDEAGKAVAPLEYFKEEGWNAIRVRLFVEPDRASAEHKGEGVCQDLDYVMKLGQRIKKAGYQFMLDFHYSDTWADPGKQFMPYRWKNSGV
;
A
#
# COMPACT_ATOMS: atom_id res chain seq x y z
N MET A 1 -0.96 -47.73 -30.35
CA MET A 1 -2.05 -47.22 -29.49
C MET A 1 -1.61 -46.90 -28.06
N LYS A 2 -0.76 -47.70 -27.40
CA LYS A 2 -0.28 -47.41 -26.01
C LYS A 2 0.60 -46.18 -25.89
N THR A 3 1.48 -45.90 -26.83
CA THR A 3 2.37 -44.73 -26.84
C THR A 3 1.62 -43.42 -27.06
N PHE A 4 0.59 -43.42 -27.89
CA PHE A 4 -0.26 -42.23 -28.13
C PHE A 4 -1.06 -41.84 -26.88
N ARG A 5 -1.58 -42.83 -26.17
CA ARG A 5 -2.27 -42.59 -24.87
C ARG A 5 -1.35 -42.04 -23.80
N LEU A 6 -0.12 -42.56 -23.73
CA LEU A 6 0.88 -42.09 -22.76
C LEU A 6 1.28 -40.62 -23.04
N MET A 7 1.54 -40.27 -24.31
CA MET A 7 1.86 -38.90 -24.70
C MET A 7 0.70 -37.91 -24.43
N SER A 8 -0.55 -38.35 -24.69
CA SER A 8 -1.71 -37.52 -24.42
C SER A 8 -1.91 -37.27 -22.92
N THR A 9 -1.65 -38.28 -22.10
CA THR A 9 -1.74 -38.14 -20.63
C THR A 9 -0.65 -37.23 -20.07
N LEU A 10 0.59 -37.34 -20.58
CA LEU A 10 1.71 -36.46 -20.20
C LEU A 10 1.43 -35.01 -20.60
N PHE A 11 0.89 -34.78 -21.79
CA PHE A 11 0.54 -33.45 -22.27
C PHE A 11 -0.56 -32.81 -21.40
N PHE A 12 -1.59 -33.59 -21.01
CA PHE A 12 -2.66 -33.11 -20.14
C PHE A 12 -2.17 -32.78 -18.73
N LEU A 13 -1.26 -33.59 -18.16
CA LEU A 13 -0.60 -33.30 -16.89
C LEU A 13 0.28 -32.04 -16.95
N PHE A 14 0.99 -31.83 -18.06
CA PHE A 14 1.82 -30.65 -18.27
C PHE A 14 0.98 -29.36 -18.37
N VAL A 15 -0.16 -29.40 -19.07
CA VAL A 15 -1.10 -28.26 -19.18
C VAL A 15 -1.75 -27.95 -17.83
N LEU A 16 -2.08 -28.95 -17.02
CA LEU A 16 -2.59 -28.75 -15.65
C LEU A 16 -1.58 -28.07 -14.72
N CYS A 17 -0.29 -28.33 -14.89
CA CYS A 17 0.77 -27.66 -14.09
C CYS A 17 0.97 -26.19 -14.47
N LEU A 18 0.63 -25.76 -15.67
CA LEU A 18 0.76 -24.38 -16.11
C LEU A 18 -0.30 -23.41 -15.53
N GLY A 19 -1.37 -23.96 -14.94
CA GLY A 19 -2.51 -23.18 -14.39
C GLY A 19 -2.45 -22.90 -12.90
N ILE A 20 -1.48 -23.42 -12.15
CA ILE A 20 -1.38 -23.16 -10.71
C ILE A 20 -0.63 -21.84 -10.48
N HIS A 21 -1.29 -20.72 -10.70
CA HIS A 21 -0.84 -19.47 -10.12
C HIS A 21 -1.19 -19.53 -8.63
N ALA A 22 -0.21 -19.88 -7.80
CA ALA A 22 -0.35 -19.75 -6.36
C ALA A 22 -0.69 -18.29 -6.07
N GLN A 23 -1.86 -18.03 -5.49
CA GLN A 23 -2.24 -16.69 -5.08
C GLN A 23 -1.18 -16.18 -4.11
N GLN A 24 -0.45 -15.13 -4.51
CA GLN A 24 0.60 -14.56 -3.66
C GLN A 24 -0.06 -13.97 -2.41
N ARG A 25 0.30 -14.51 -1.24
CA ARG A 25 -0.14 -13.93 0.04
C ARG A 25 0.49 -12.56 0.20
N LEU A 26 -0.35 -11.54 0.47
CA LEU A 26 0.13 -10.20 0.79
C LEU A 26 0.53 -10.15 2.26
N LEU A 27 1.76 -9.71 2.49
CA LEU A 27 2.31 -9.42 3.80
C LEU A 27 2.83 -7.99 3.79
N GLY A 28 2.41 -7.19 4.76
CA GLY A 28 2.84 -5.80 4.83
C GLY A 28 1.97 -4.97 5.75
N GLY A 29 2.06 -3.66 5.63
CA GLY A 29 1.36 -2.72 6.50
C GLY A 29 1.13 -1.36 5.84
N ASP A 30 0.55 -0.46 6.63
CA ASP A 30 0.34 0.93 6.27
C ASP A 30 1.55 1.77 6.69
N ILE A 31 2.11 2.50 5.75
CA ILE A 31 3.23 3.42 6.00
C ILE A 31 2.94 4.84 5.50
N SER A 32 1.66 5.22 5.48
CA SER A 32 1.21 6.53 4.98
C SER A 32 1.96 7.72 5.58
N LEU A 33 2.45 7.60 6.81
CA LEU A 33 3.17 8.66 7.52
C LEU A 33 4.70 8.59 7.40
N LEU A 34 5.24 7.61 6.65
CA LEU A 34 6.70 7.44 6.54
C LEU A 34 7.43 8.73 6.15
N PRO A 35 7.06 9.46 5.07
CA PRO A 35 7.73 10.71 4.72
C PRO A 35 7.66 11.77 5.84
N SER A 36 6.52 11.91 6.51
CA SER A 36 6.36 12.89 7.60
C SER A 36 7.27 12.60 8.77
N TYR A 37 7.43 11.33 9.14
CA TYR A 37 8.37 10.94 10.20
C TYR A 37 9.82 11.13 9.79
N GLU A 38 10.17 10.84 8.53
CA GLU A 38 11.51 11.10 7.99
C GLU A 38 11.84 12.60 8.01
N GLU A 39 10.91 13.46 7.58
CA GLU A 39 11.04 14.91 7.63
C GLU A 39 11.19 15.45 9.07
N ALA A 40 10.51 14.80 10.03
CA ALA A 40 10.67 15.10 11.46
C ALA A 40 11.98 14.57 12.06
N GLY A 41 12.84 13.94 11.26
CA GLY A 41 14.14 13.42 11.70
C GLY A 41 14.06 12.06 12.42
N THR A 42 12.97 11.32 12.28
CA THR A 42 12.84 9.98 12.85
C THR A 42 13.87 9.03 12.24
N VAL A 43 14.65 8.36 13.08
CA VAL A 43 15.62 7.33 12.68
C VAL A 43 15.04 5.96 13.01
N TYR A 44 14.76 5.18 11.97
CA TYR A 44 14.33 3.78 12.10
C TYR A 44 15.52 2.89 12.45
N ARG A 45 15.30 1.90 13.31
CA ARG A 45 16.36 1.01 13.80
C ARG A 45 15.88 -0.43 13.77
N ASP A 46 16.81 -1.35 13.49
CA ASP A 46 16.58 -2.79 13.67
C ASP A 46 16.59 -3.20 15.15
N GLU A 47 16.41 -4.48 15.42
CA GLU A 47 16.41 -5.05 16.78
C GLU A 47 17.74 -4.88 17.51
N ALA A 48 18.86 -4.73 16.78
CA ALA A 48 20.17 -4.46 17.35
C ALA A 48 20.42 -2.97 17.58
N GLY A 49 19.46 -2.09 17.28
CA GLY A 49 19.56 -0.64 17.44
C GLY A 49 20.31 0.07 16.31
N LYS A 50 20.71 -0.64 15.24
CA LYS A 50 21.38 -0.06 14.07
C LYS A 50 20.36 0.68 13.19
N ALA A 51 20.74 1.86 12.71
CA ALA A 51 19.90 2.62 11.79
C ALA A 51 19.68 1.86 10.46
N VAL A 52 18.42 1.82 10.00
CA VAL A 52 18.01 1.13 8.79
C VAL A 52 17.17 2.05 7.90
N ALA A 53 17.16 1.77 6.58
CA ALA A 53 16.24 2.36 5.65
C ALA A 53 14.92 1.54 5.69
N PRO A 54 13.77 2.15 6.03
CA PRO A 54 12.55 1.40 6.35
C PRO A 54 12.07 0.47 5.22
N LEU A 55 12.06 0.96 3.97
CA LEU A 55 11.55 0.18 2.84
C LEU A 55 12.43 -1.05 2.54
N GLU A 56 13.73 -0.91 2.64
CA GLU A 56 14.69 -1.99 2.47
C GLU A 56 14.55 -3.00 3.61
N TYR A 57 14.51 -2.53 4.84
CA TYR A 57 14.39 -3.37 6.02
C TYR A 57 13.08 -4.19 6.02
N PHE A 58 11.94 -3.56 5.77
CA PHE A 58 10.67 -4.30 5.66
C PHE A 58 10.68 -5.35 4.54
N LYS A 59 11.43 -5.07 3.46
CA LYS A 59 11.58 -6.05 2.37
C LYS A 59 12.36 -7.27 2.82
N GLU A 60 13.45 -7.07 3.56
CA GLU A 60 14.28 -8.13 4.15
C GLU A 60 13.48 -8.97 5.16
N GLU A 61 12.56 -8.32 5.91
CA GLU A 61 11.63 -8.99 6.82
C GLU A 61 10.45 -9.69 6.11
N GLY A 62 10.45 -9.72 4.77
CA GLY A 62 9.50 -10.49 3.96
C GLY A 62 8.24 -9.73 3.55
N TRP A 63 8.15 -8.44 3.79
CA TRP A 63 7.01 -7.66 3.30
C TRP A 63 7.03 -7.60 1.77
N ASN A 64 5.85 -7.73 1.16
CA ASN A 64 5.68 -7.66 -0.29
C ASN A 64 4.60 -6.68 -0.74
N ALA A 65 3.83 -6.11 0.20
CA ALA A 65 2.76 -5.15 -0.06
C ALA A 65 2.82 -3.99 0.92
N ILE A 66 2.46 -2.80 0.45
CA ILE A 66 2.37 -1.59 1.27
C ILE A 66 1.08 -0.85 0.93
N ARG A 67 0.34 -0.49 1.98
CA ARG A 67 -0.84 0.35 1.90
C ARG A 67 -0.48 1.80 2.17
N VAL A 68 -1.09 2.72 1.41
CA VAL A 68 -1.03 4.17 1.65
C VAL A 68 -2.42 4.76 1.51
N ARG A 69 -2.79 5.61 2.44
CA ARG A 69 -4.07 6.34 2.45
C ARG A 69 -3.97 7.60 1.58
N LEU A 70 -5.08 7.96 0.96
CA LEU A 70 -5.23 9.18 0.17
C LEU A 70 -6.45 9.95 0.66
N PHE A 71 -6.27 11.22 1.01
CA PHE A 71 -7.33 12.19 1.31
C PHE A 71 -7.57 13.12 0.10
N VAL A 72 -8.72 13.78 0.08
CA VAL A 72 -9.09 14.67 -1.03
C VAL A 72 -8.40 16.04 -0.91
N GLU A 73 -8.59 16.71 0.22
CA GLU A 73 -7.97 18.02 0.54
C GLU A 73 -7.57 18.05 2.02
N PRO A 74 -6.47 17.34 2.42
CA PRO A 74 -6.08 17.23 3.84
C PRO A 74 -5.76 18.59 4.47
N ASP A 75 -5.40 19.59 3.68
CA ASP A 75 -5.22 20.97 4.15
C ASP A 75 -6.49 21.60 4.73
N ARG A 76 -7.65 21.05 4.39
CA ARG A 76 -8.96 21.45 4.91
C ARG A 76 -9.33 20.79 6.23
N ALA A 77 -8.56 19.79 6.63
CA ALA A 77 -8.76 19.11 7.90
C ALA A 77 -8.59 20.06 9.09
N SER A 78 -9.27 19.80 10.20
CA SER A 78 -9.10 20.56 11.43
C SER A 78 -7.67 20.46 11.97
N ALA A 79 -7.27 21.39 12.83
CA ALA A 79 -5.97 21.36 13.48
C ALA A 79 -5.76 20.06 14.29
N GLU A 80 -6.83 19.54 14.91
CA GLU A 80 -6.83 18.26 15.61
C GLU A 80 -6.48 17.12 14.66
N HIS A 81 -7.18 16.97 13.53
CA HIS A 81 -6.91 15.90 12.56
C HIS A 81 -5.52 16.03 11.89
N LYS A 82 -5.04 17.26 11.67
CA LYS A 82 -3.65 17.48 11.22
C LYS A 82 -2.66 17.01 12.26
N GLY A 83 -2.92 17.23 13.55
CA GLY A 83 -2.14 16.70 14.66
C GLY A 83 -2.14 15.16 14.73
N GLU A 84 -3.18 14.52 14.20
CA GLU A 84 -3.28 13.06 14.05
C GLU A 84 -2.58 12.53 12.77
N GLY A 85 -1.89 13.38 12.02
CA GLY A 85 -1.10 12.99 10.85
C GLY A 85 -1.86 13.03 9.52
N VAL A 86 -2.95 13.79 9.41
CA VAL A 86 -3.65 14.01 8.13
C VAL A 86 -2.85 14.96 7.26
N CYS A 87 -2.16 14.42 6.24
CA CYS A 87 -1.33 15.18 5.30
C CYS A 87 -1.24 14.54 3.89
N GLN A 88 -1.82 13.37 3.70
CA GLN A 88 -1.64 12.53 2.51
C GLN A 88 -2.53 13.02 1.36
N ASP A 89 -2.15 14.14 0.73
CA ASP A 89 -2.72 14.59 -0.53
C ASP A 89 -2.18 13.77 -1.73
N LEU A 90 -2.64 14.09 -2.92
CA LEU A 90 -2.26 13.36 -4.13
C LEU A 90 -0.75 13.43 -4.39
N ASP A 91 -0.13 14.60 -4.25
CA ASP A 91 1.30 14.80 -4.52
C ASP A 91 2.18 14.03 -3.53
N TYR A 92 1.82 14.07 -2.25
CA TYR A 92 2.46 13.28 -1.20
C TYR A 92 2.40 11.79 -1.50
N VAL A 93 1.19 11.30 -1.81
CA VAL A 93 0.94 9.87 -2.07
C VAL A 93 1.62 9.42 -3.36
N MET A 94 1.66 10.25 -4.40
CA MET A 94 2.39 9.94 -5.64
C MET A 94 3.88 9.76 -5.39
N LYS A 95 4.52 10.67 -4.64
CA LYS A 95 5.95 10.58 -4.30
C LYS A 95 6.25 9.33 -3.47
N LEU A 96 5.46 9.05 -2.45
CA LEU A 96 5.61 7.85 -1.64
C LEU A 96 5.36 6.58 -2.46
N GLY A 97 4.32 6.55 -3.29
CA GLY A 97 3.99 5.43 -4.17
C GLY A 97 5.11 5.10 -5.16
N GLN A 98 5.79 6.12 -5.71
CA GLN A 98 6.97 5.91 -6.57
C GLN A 98 8.12 5.24 -5.80
N ARG A 99 8.39 5.66 -4.56
CA ARG A 99 9.39 5.03 -3.68
C ARG A 99 9.03 3.56 -3.41
N ILE A 100 7.78 3.29 -3.04
CA ILE A 100 7.25 1.95 -2.78
C ILE A 100 7.40 1.03 -4.01
N LYS A 101 7.02 1.53 -5.19
CA LYS A 101 7.15 0.77 -6.45
C LYS A 101 8.60 0.53 -6.82
N LYS A 102 9.49 1.51 -6.64
CA LYS A 102 10.93 1.36 -6.87
C LYS A 102 11.56 0.31 -5.96
N ALA A 103 11.09 0.20 -4.72
CA ALA A 103 11.51 -0.83 -3.77
C ALA A 103 10.89 -2.22 -4.06
N GLY A 104 10.04 -2.35 -5.10
CA GLY A 104 9.52 -3.63 -5.57
C GLY A 104 8.35 -4.20 -4.78
N TYR A 105 7.59 -3.34 -4.09
CA TYR A 105 6.36 -3.73 -3.40
C TYR A 105 5.14 -3.69 -4.30
N GLN A 106 4.13 -4.47 -3.94
CA GLN A 106 2.77 -4.23 -4.36
C GLN A 106 2.24 -3.00 -3.62
N PHE A 107 1.67 -2.05 -4.36
CA PHE A 107 1.15 -0.81 -3.82
C PHE A 107 -0.37 -0.89 -3.71
N MET A 108 -0.89 -0.71 -2.50
CA MET A 108 -2.31 -0.65 -2.20
C MET A 108 -2.69 0.80 -1.86
N LEU A 109 -3.48 1.42 -2.71
CA LEU A 109 -4.02 2.76 -2.48
C LEU A 109 -5.36 2.66 -1.78
N ASP A 110 -5.49 3.34 -0.63
CA ASP A 110 -6.70 3.39 0.18
C ASP A 110 -7.33 4.78 0.10
N PHE A 111 -8.44 4.87 -0.63
CA PHE A 111 -9.18 6.12 -0.81
C PHE A 111 -10.11 6.37 0.37
N HIS A 112 -9.87 7.42 1.14
CA HIS A 112 -10.74 7.82 2.22
C HIS A 112 -11.99 8.58 1.76
N TYR A 113 -11.98 9.17 0.54
CA TYR A 113 -13.06 10.01 0.03
C TYR A 113 -13.51 11.12 0.99
N SER A 114 -12.55 11.63 1.77
CA SER A 114 -12.71 12.64 2.82
C SER A 114 -11.46 13.51 2.85
N ASP A 115 -11.54 14.66 3.53
CA ASP A 115 -10.39 15.52 3.81
C ASP A 115 -9.63 15.07 5.08
N THR A 116 -10.17 14.07 5.78
CA THR A 116 -9.63 13.53 7.04
C THR A 116 -9.91 12.03 7.15
N TRP A 117 -9.55 11.46 8.30
CA TRP A 117 -9.83 10.07 8.62
C TRP A 117 -11.30 9.72 8.42
N ALA A 118 -11.56 8.67 7.65
CA ALA A 118 -12.88 8.11 7.46
C ALA A 118 -12.96 6.74 8.16
N ASP A 119 -13.95 6.61 9.03
CA ASP A 119 -14.33 5.38 9.72
C ASP A 119 -15.86 5.28 9.74
N PRO A 120 -16.47 4.20 10.24
CA PRO A 120 -17.94 4.07 10.28
C PRO A 120 -18.68 5.21 10.99
N GLY A 121 -18.02 5.92 11.92
CA GLY A 121 -18.57 7.07 12.64
C GLY A 121 -18.16 8.43 12.07
N LYS A 122 -17.23 8.47 11.09
CA LYS A 122 -16.63 9.70 10.57
C LYS A 122 -16.56 9.63 9.05
N GLN A 123 -17.69 9.82 8.38
CA GLN A 123 -17.78 9.83 6.91
C GLN A 123 -18.15 11.24 6.41
N PHE A 124 -17.22 12.16 6.58
CA PHE A 124 -17.44 13.55 6.21
C PHE A 124 -17.23 13.76 4.72
N MET A 125 -18.20 14.43 4.07
CA MET A 125 -18.07 14.83 2.67
C MET A 125 -16.88 15.81 2.52
N PRO A 126 -15.97 15.59 1.57
CA PRO A 126 -14.89 16.52 1.27
C PRO A 126 -15.41 17.93 0.96
N TYR A 127 -14.66 18.94 1.37
CA TYR A 127 -15.02 20.33 1.12
C TYR A 127 -15.29 20.60 -0.36
N ARG A 128 -14.43 20.08 -1.24
CA ARG A 128 -14.54 20.23 -2.70
C ARG A 128 -15.88 19.74 -3.26
N TRP A 129 -16.50 18.74 -2.64
CA TRP A 129 -17.72 18.12 -3.14
C TRP A 129 -19.01 18.71 -2.57
N LYS A 130 -18.93 19.55 -1.54
CA LYS A 130 -20.12 20.15 -0.88
C LYS A 130 -21.03 20.93 -1.82
N ASN A 131 -20.47 21.46 -2.92
CA ASN A 131 -21.21 22.27 -3.90
C ASN A 131 -21.35 21.56 -5.26
N SER A 132 -21.07 20.26 -5.36
CA SER A 132 -21.06 19.53 -6.63
C SER A 132 -22.45 19.04 -7.06
N GLY A 133 -23.49 19.32 -6.31
CA GLY A 133 -24.88 18.96 -6.67
C GLY A 133 -25.17 17.45 -6.66
N VAL A 134 -24.38 16.67 -5.91
CA VAL A 134 -24.58 15.24 -5.72
C VAL A 134 -25.34 14.99 -4.43
#